data_eaeb47ecf88859b1222d770a3ffc6871
#
_entry.id   eaeb47ecf88859b1222d770a3ffc6871
#
_cell.length_a   1.000
_cell.length_b   1.000
_cell.length_c   1.000
_cell.angle_alpha   90.00
_cell.angle_beta   90.00
_cell.angle_gamma   90.00
#
_symmetry.space_group_name_H-M   'P 1'
#
loop_
_entity.id
_entity.type
_entity.pdbx_description
1 polymer ?
#
loop_
_entity_poly.entity_id
_entity_poly.type
_entity_poly.pdbx_seq_one_letter_code
_entity_poly.pdbx_strand_id
1 'polypeptide(L)'
;MDLVPVSKNVKTPGAPVRSELRQFIVPVERQQEIGVAYTAARRRPMRLEVRSVGTLEPDQARIFEYVARADGYVKELKVTSPGERVSAGQALLSMYVPALRASEQEFVALLQARTGRTGTQPSLDQLFDESRRRLESWDVGRSKIDELERTRQPTDELILRCPLDGIVDQMQAKVGQNVQAGDELFKVLDLSKLWLWADFYENEIAFLKEGQPVLVTLPAFPSQPFDGRISVISPTIDPKRTVRVRIDLPNPVAQLRPGMYADVTAEIDCGEGLAVPVDAVLPTGSQMLVFLDRGEGRLEPRFIRVGRQFADPQGQLQQRYYEVLDGLHEGDRIVSSANFLIDAESQIQGALKSWEPDLGAGETPVAGDELKREHAGAPNQM
;
A
#
# COMPACT_ATOMS: atom_id res chain seq x y z
N MET A 1 70.48 -13.85 4.20
CA MET A 1 69.30 -13.01 4.55
C MET A 1 68.28 -13.95 5.17
N ASP A 2 68.27 -14.01 6.48
CA ASP A 2 67.35 -14.89 7.23
C ASP A 2 66.02 -14.22 7.46
N LEU A 3 64.96 -14.88 7.04
CA LEU A 3 63.59 -14.44 7.24
C LEU A 3 63.11 -14.88 8.63
N VAL A 4 62.79 -13.91 9.46
CA VAL A 4 62.17 -14.12 10.79
C VAL A 4 60.67 -14.37 10.60
N PRO A 5 60.08 -15.46 11.13
CA PRO A 5 58.68 -15.70 11.06
C PRO A 5 57.91 -14.79 12.02
N VAL A 6 57.01 -13.95 11.47
CA VAL A 6 56.05 -13.17 12.24
C VAL A 6 54.89 -14.07 12.66
N SER A 7 54.82 -14.41 13.94
CA SER A 7 53.68 -15.12 14.51
C SER A 7 52.46 -14.21 14.47
N LYS A 8 51.50 -14.51 13.60
CA LYS A 8 50.14 -13.93 13.64
C LYS A 8 49.40 -14.45 14.87
N ASN A 9 49.42 -13.67 15.93
CA ASN A 9 48.40 -13.82 16.99
C ASN A 9 47.02 -13.42 16.40
N VAL A 10 46.30 -14.38 15.88
CA VAL A 10 44.89 -14.23 15.58
C VAL A 10 44.18 -14.20 16.93
N LYS A 11 43.91 -13.01 17.43
CA LYS A 11 42.90 -12.84 18.49
C LYS A 11 41.57 -13.22 17.88
N THR A 12 41.03 -14.37 18.26
CA THR A 12 39.67 -14.75 18.08
C THR A 12 38.78 -13.59 18.57
N PRO A 13 37.81 -13.08 17.80
CA PRO A 13 36.89 -12.07 18.30
C PRO A 13 36.19 -12.68 19.52
N GLY A 14 36.46 -12.10 20.68
CA GLY A 14 35.85 -12.53 21.93
C GLY A 14 34.34 -12.49 21.80
N ALA A 15 33.67 -13.48 22.39
CA ALA A 15 32.27 -13.46 22.65
C ALA A 15 31.85 -12.09 23.21
N PRO A 16 30.67 -11.59 22.91
CA PRO A 16 30.22 -10.29 23.40
C PRO A 16 30.31 -10.32 24.92
N VAL A 17 31.17 -9.42 25.46
CA VAL A 17 31.23 -9.18 26.90
C VAL A 17 29.85 -8.76 27.32
N ARG A 18 29.09 -9.66 27.94
CA ARG A 18 27.90 -9.31 28.74
C ARG A 18 28.49 -8.45 29.90
N SER A 19 28.64 -7.15 29.66
CA SER A 19 28.79 -6.22 30.76
C SER A 19 27.52 -6.35 31.57
N GLU A 20 27.60 -6.96 32.77
CA GLU A 20 26.52 -6.95 33.73
C GLU A 20 26.21 -5.47 34.00
N LEU A 21 25.11 -5.00 33.41
CA LEU A 21 24.61 -3.67 33.63
C LEU A 21 24.16 -3.60 35.08
N ARG A 22 24.98 -2.95 35.92
CA ARG A 22 24.73 -2.84 37.35
C ARG A 22 23.57 -1.88 37.60
N GLN A 23 22.71 -2.24 38.55
CA GLN A 23 21.70 -1.32 39.07
C GLN A 23 22.37 -0.08 39.64
N PHE A 24 21.76 1.07 39.42
CA PHE A 24 22.22 2.33 40.01
C PHE A 24 21.01 3.04 40.66
N ILE A 25 21.34 3.96 41.60
CA ILE A 25 20.31 4.65 42.37
C ILE A 25 20.33 6.12 41.93
N VAL A 26 19.12 6.56 41.49
CA VAL A 26 18.85 7.99 41.25
C VAL A 26 17.88 8.44 42.36
N PRO A 27 18.31 9.33 43.27
CA PRO A 27 17.41 9.83 44.34
C PRO A 27 16.10 10.35 43.80
N VAL A 28 15.01 10.16 44.53
CA VAL A 28 13.66 10.55 44.07
C VAL A 28 13.57 12.05 43.79
N GLU A 29 14.24 12.86 44.60
CA GLU A 29 14.32 14.33 44.41
C GLU A 29 14.93 14.65 43.04
N ARG A 30 16.03 13.95 42.69
CA ARG A 30 16.69 14.14 41.39
C ARG A 30 15.85 13.66 40.22
N GLN A 31 15.09 12.57 40.39
CA GLN A 31 14.13 12.11 39.39
C GLN A 31 13.04 13.13 39.11
N GLN A 32 12.55 13.81 40.15
CA GLN A 32 11.55 14.86 40.02
C GLN A 32 12.11 16.11 39.32
N GLU A 33 13.34 16.50 39.63
CA GLU A 33 14.00 17.63 38.96
C GLU A 33 14.18 17.42 37.46
N ILE A 34 14.54 16.19 37.03
CA ILE A 34 14.75 15.86 35.62
C ILE A 34 13.47 15.41 34.89
N GLY A 35 12.34 15.35 35.60
CA GLY A 35 11.03 15.07 35.00
C GLY A 35 10.88 13.60 34.58
N VAL A 36 11.37 12.66 35.38
CA VAL A 36 11.23 11.22 35.08
C VAL A 36 9.76 10.80 35.18
N ALA A 37 9.23 10.30 34.07
CA ALA A 37 7.92 9.66 34.05
C ALA A 37 8.09 8.14 33.85
N TYR A 38 7.11 7.41 34.38
CA TYR A 38 7.10 5.96 34.32
C TYR A 38 5.88 5.44 33.54
N THR A 39 6.05 4.34 32.84
CA THR A 39 4.97 3.60 32.20
C THR A 39 5.15 2.11 32.43
N ALA A 40 4.06 1.35 32.28
CA ALA A 40 4.13 -0.09 32.34
C ALA A 40 4.15 -0.70 30.94
N ALA A 41 4.97 -1.71 30.73
CA ALA A 41 4.92 -2.55 29.55
C ALA A 41 3.56 -3.31 29.54
N ARG A 42 2.74 -3.11 28.51
CA ARG A 42 1.40 -3.70 28.42
C ARG A 42 1.17 -4.33 27.07
N ARG A 43 0.32 -5.34 27.01
CA ARG A 43 -0.18 -5.84 25.75
C ARG A 43 -1.12 -4.81 25.12
N ARG A 44 -0.91 -4.58 23.82
CA ARG A 44 -1.73 -3.67 23.02
C ARG A 44 -2.03 -4.27 21.66
N PRO A 45 -3.18 -3.94 21.07
CA PRO A 45 -3.43 -4.26 19.66
C PRO A 45 -2.42 -3.50 18.79
N MET A 46 -1.71 -4.24 17.97
CA MET A 46 -0.70 -3.69 17.07
C MET A 46 -1.30 -3.49 15.69
N ARG A 47 -1.36 -2.26 15.24
CA ARG A 47 -1.77 -1.91 13.88
C ARG A 47 -0.61 -1.28 13.14
N LEU A 48 -0.27 -1.88 12.02
CA LEU A 48 0.73 -1.37 11.11
C LEU A 48 0.03 -0.62 9.99
N GLU A 49 0.42 0.63 9.76
CA GLU A 49 0.01 1.38 8.59
C GLU A 49 1.05 1.20 7.48
N VAL A 50 0.62 0.66 6.36
CA VAL A 50 1.42 0.61 5.15
C VAL A 50 0.88 1.65 4.19
N ARG A 51 1.77 2.48 3.65
CA ARG A 51 1.43 3.56 2.74
C ARG A 51 2.08 3.35 1.39
N SER A 52 1.31 3.59 0.34
CA SER A 52 1.78 3.54 -1.03
C SER A 52 1.15 4.64 -1.86
N VAL A 53 1.69 4.85 -3.05
CA VAL A 53 1.15 5.80 -4.04
C VAL A 53 0.71 5.01 -5.25
N GLY A 54 -0.41 5.42 -5.84
CA GLY A 54 -0.93 4.76 -7.02
C GLY A 54 -1.54 5.73 -8.02
N THR A 55 -1.90 5.20 -9.17
CA THR A 55 -2.55 5.94 -10.26
C THR A 55 -3.91 5.31 -10.56
N LEU A 56 -4.91 6.17 -10.73
CA LEU A 56 -6.25 5.77 -11.13
C LEU A 56 -6.28 5.44 -12.62
N GLU A 57 -6.83 4.26 -12.92
CA GLU A 57 -7.06 3.79 -14.28
C GLU A 57 -8.54 3.40 -14.46
N PRO A 58 -9.08 3.47 -15.69
CA PRO A 58 -10.43 2.96 -15.92
C PRO A 58 -10.48 1.44 -15.76
N ASP A 59 -11.61 0.93 -15.27
CA ASP A 59 -11.89 -0.50 -15.27
C ASP A 59 -11.97 -1.01 -16.72
N GLN A 60 -11.05 -1.86 -17.12
CA GLN A 60 -10.96 -2.39 -18.50
C GLN A 60 -12.24 -3.11 -18.93
N ALA A 61 -12.97 -3.74 -18.01
CA ALA A 61 -14.23 -4.39 -18.31
C ALA A 61 -15.38 -3.39 -18.57
N ARG A 62 -15.15 -2.09 -18.29
CA ARG A 62 -16.12 -1.01 -18.44
C ARG A 62 -15.73 0.00 -19.52
N ILE A 63 -14.80 -0.40 -20.36
CA ILE A 63 -14.45 0.32 -21.59
C ILE A 63 -15.24 -0.27 -22.73
N PHE A 64 -15.98 0.56 -23.43
CA PHE A 64 -16.67 0.16 -24.62
C PHE A 64 -16.08 0.86 -25.83
N GLU A 65 -15.50 0.07 -26.74
CA GLU A 65 -14.99 0.52 -28.03
C GLU A 65 -16.00 0.16 -29.12
N TYR A 66 -16.54 1.20 -29.75
CA TYR A 66 -17.46 1.00 -30.85
C TYR A 66 -16.68 0.91 -32.16
N VAL A 67 -16.70 -0.29 -32.73
CA VAL A 67 -16.04 -0.62 -33.99
C VAL A 67 -17.12 -0.80 -35.07
N ALA A 68 -16.92 -0.20 -36.24
CA ALA A 68 -17.81 -0.36 -37.38
C ALA A 68 -17.88 -1.83 -37.82
N ARG A 69 -19.08 -2.37 -37.99
CA ARG A 69 -19.30 -3.77 -38.41
C ARG A 69 -19.62 -3.91 -39.88
N ALA A 70 -19.82 -2.80 -40.59
CA ALA A 70 -20.11 -2.76 -42.02
C ALA A 70 -19.52 -1.51 -42.64
N ASP A 71 -19.22 -1.61 -43.94
CA ASP A 71 -18.73 -0.47 -44.73
C ASP A 71 -19.84 0.53 -44.99
N GLY A 72 -19.51 1.83 -44.89
CA GLY A 72 -20.49 2.87 -45.07
C GLY A 72 -19.93 4.28 -44.93
N TYR A 73 -20.82 5.24 -44.83
CA TYR A 73 -20.46 6.67 -44.66
C TYR A 73 -21.18 7.22 -43.42
N VAL A 74 -20.45 7.98 -42.61
CA VAL A 74 -21.02 8.71 -41.49
C VAL A 74 -21.90 9.83 -42.02
N LYS A 75 -23.20 9.77 -41.74
CA LYS A 75 -24.19 10.75 -42.19
C LYS A 75 -24.29 11.91 -41.20
N GLU A 76 -24.42 11.58 -39.92
CA GLU A 76 -24.60 12.56 -38.86
C GLU A 76 -23.98 12.07 -37.56
N LEU A 77 -23.38 13.00 -36.82
CA LEU A 77 -22.92 12.77 -35.47
C LEU A 77 -23.93 13.33 -34.45
N LYS A 78 -24.42 12.55 -33.54
CA LYS A 78 -25.29 12.99 -32.43
C LYS A 78 -24.52 13.41 -31.20
N VAL A 79 -23.32 12.85 -31.05
CA VAL A 79 -22.29 13.23 -30.07
C VAL A 79 -21.16 13.88 -30.85
N THR A 80 -20.77 15.07 -30.46
CA THR A 80 -19.88 15.93 -31.29
C THR A 80 -18.50 16.14 -30.72
N SER A 81 -18.31 15.80 -29.42
CA SER A 81 -17.00 16.01 -28.78
C SER A 81 -16.66 14.96 -27.71
N PRO A 82 -15.38 14.64 -27.56
CA PRO A 82 -14.89 13.94 -26.37
C PRO A 82 -15.26 14.69 -25.09
N GLY A 83 -15.51 13.96 -24.00
CA GLY A 83 -15.95 14.50 -22.72
C GLY A 83 -17.48 14.60 -22.56
N GLU A 84 -18.27 14.41 -23.63
CA GLU A 84 -19.72 14.37 -23.52
C GLU A 84 -20.18 13.15 -22.74
N ARG A 85 -21.22 13.34 -21.88
CA ARG A 85 -21.90 12.24 -21.21
C ARG A 85 -22.92 11.62 -22.13
N VAL A 86 -22.95 10.31 -22.16
CA VAL A 86 -23.90 9.52 -22.95
C VAL A 86 -24.62 8.52 -22.06
N SER A 87 -25.88 8.26 -22.41
CA SER A 87 -26.71 7.29 -21.70
C SER A 87 -26.93 6.04 -22.53
N ALA A 88 -27.22 4.93 -21.85
CA ALA A 88 -27.59 3.68 -22.51
C ALA A 88 -28.77 3.90 -23.46
N GLY A 89 -28.67 3.40 -24.70
CA GLY A 89 -29.64 3.59 -25.75
C GLY A 89 -29.57 4.93 -26.50
N GLN A 90 -28.79 5.90 -26.05
CA GLN A 90 -28.59 7.19 -26.76
C GLN A 90 -27.93 6.96 -28.11
N ALA A 91 -28.45 7.60 -29.15
CA ALA A 91 -27.81 7.58 -30.48
C ALA A 91 -26.46 8.31 -30.44
N LEU A 92 -25.41 7.67 -30.94
CA LEU A 92 -24.07 8.25 -31.07
C LEU A 92 -23.87 8.91 -32.45
N LEU A 93 -24.20 8.14 -33.49
CA LEU A 93 -24.12 8.60 -34.88
C LEU A 93 -25.14 7.85 -35.75
N SER A 94 -25.37 8.38 -36.96
CA SER A 94 -26.03 7.64 -38.03
C SER A 94 -25.07 7.44 -39.20
N MET A 95 -25.15 6.26 -39.81
CA MET A 95 -24.36 5.85 -40.96
C MET A 95 -25.26 5.44 -42.14
N TYR A 96 -24.83 5.78 -43.32
CA TYR A 96 -25.37 5.18 -44.54
C TYR A 96 -24.61 3.88 -44.85
N VAL A 97 -25.33 2.76 -44.88
CA VAL A 97 -24.75 1.42 -45.10
C VAL A 97 -25.48 0.78 -46.27
N PRO A 98 -24.92 0.81 -47.51
CA PRO A 98 -25.59 0.25 -48.68
C PRO A 98 -26.00 -1.21 -48.57
N ALA A 99 -25.15 -2.02 -47.96
CA ALA A 99 -25.40 -3.43 -47.75
C ALA A 99 -26.59 -3.72 -46.78
N LEU A 100 -26.90 -2.79 -45.86
CA LEU A 100 -28.01 -2.88 -44.95
C LEU A 100 -29.30 -2.86 -45.70
N ARG A 101 -29.50 -1.90 -46.64
CA ARG A 101 -30.71 -1.78 -47.44
C ARG A 101 -31.01 -3.07 -48.20
N ALA A 102 -30.01 -3.67 -48.84
CA ALA A 102 -30.12 -4.91 -49.59
C ALA A 102 -30.60 -6.06 -48.66
N SER A 103 -29.98 -6.18 -47.46
CA SER A 103 -30.33 -7.21 -46.49
C SER A 103 -31.70 -6.98 -45.85
N GLU A 104 -32.11 -5.73 -45.62
CA GLU A 104 -33.48 -5.42 -45.15
C GLU A 104 -34.52 -5.72 -46.21
N GLN A 105 -34.22 -5.47 -47.49
CA GLN A 105 -35.09 -5.85 -48.60
C GLN A 105 -35.29 -7.38 -48.70
N GLU A 106 -34.18 -8.13 -48.58
CA GLU A 106 -34.21 -9.59 -48.54
C GLU A 106 -35.07 -10.10 -47.38
N PHE A 107 -34.85 -9.52 -46.16
CA PHE A 107 -35.63 -9.88 -44.97
C PHE A 107 -37.14 -9.61 -45.15
N VAL A 108 -37.50 -8.46 -45.68
CA VAL A 108 -38.92 -8.13 -45.97
C VAL A 108 -39.51 -9.07 -47.03
N ALA A 109 -38.79 -9.44 -48.07
CA ALA A 109 -39.23 -10.39 -49.07
C ALA A 109 -39.48 -11.79 -48.47
N LEU A 110 -38.58 -12.26 -47.60
CA LEU A 110 -38.73 -13.53 -46.87
C LEU A 110 -39.93 -13.46 -45.90
N LEU A 111 -40.16 -12.34 -45.23
CA LEU A 111 -41.29 -12.13 -44.35
C LEU A 111 -42.64 -12.18 -45.15
N GLN A 112 -42.67 -11.55 -46.31
CA GLN A 112 -43.86 -11.60 -47.20
C GLN A 112 -44.11 -13.00 -47.72
N ALA A 113 -43.08 -13.73 -48.14
CA ALA A 113 -43.19 -15.13 -48.58
C ALA A 113 -43.72 -16.04 -47.45
N ARG A 114 -43.34 -15.76 -46.21
CA ARG A 114 -43.83 -16.51 -45.02
C ARG A 114 -45.28 -16.20 -44.68
N THR A 115 -45.68 -14.91 -44.75
CA THR A 115 -47.06 -14.50 -44.42
C THR A 115 -48.12 -14.80 -45.49
N GLY A 116 -47.71 -14.99 -46.72
CA GLY A 116 -48.60 -15.24 -47.85
C GLY A 116 -48.96 -16.72 -48.10
N ARG A 117 -48.48 -17.67 -47.27
CA ARG A 117 -48.69 -19.12 -47.49
C ARG A 117 -49.30 -19.81 -46.27
N THR A 118 -50.21 -20.78 -46.52
CA THR A 118 -50.72 -21.72 -45.53
C THR A 118 -49.87 -22.98 -45.53
N GLY A 119 -48.88 -23.05 -44.58
CA GLY A 119 -48.08 -24.26 -44.38
C GLY A 119 -46.61 -23.91 -43.93
N THR A 120 -46.09 -24.65 -42.96
CA THR A 120 -44.74 -24.51 -42.46
C THR A 120 -43.74 -25.10 -43.49
N GLN A 121 -42.83 -24.27 -43.98
CA GLN A 121 -41.72 -24.74 -44.83
C GLN A 121 -40.39 -24.54 -44.06
N PRO A 122 -39.78 -25.61 -43.55
CA PRO A 122 -38.57 -25.53 -42.75
C PRO A 122 -37.43 -24.75 -43.41
N SER A 123 -37.33 -24.80 -44.74
CA SER A 123 -36.30 -24.09 -45.51
C SER A 123 -36.51 -22.56 -45.53
N LEU A 124 -37.76 -22.10 -45.60
CA LEU A 124 -38.07 -20.65 -45.54
C LEU A 124 -37.88 -20.09 -44.13
N ASP A 125 -38.24 -20.85 -43.10
CA ASP A 125 -38.01 -20.43 -41.72
C ASP A 125 -36.51 -20.34 -41.42
N GLN A 126 -35.70 -21.26 -41.94
CA GLN A 126 -34.22 -21.17 -41.80
C GLN A 126 -33.67 -19.94 -42.50
N LEU A 127 -34.07 -19.66 -43.73
CA LEU A 127 -33.60 -18.45 -44.46
C LEU A 127 -34.02 -17.16 -43.76
N PHE A 128 -35.21 -17.13 -43.21
CA PHE A 128 -35.71 -15.98 -42.44
C PHE A 128 -34.85 -15.77 -41.17
N ASP A 129 -34.56 -16.83 -40.42
CA ASP A 129 -33.75 -16.76 -39.23
C ASP A 129 -32.29 -16.38 -39.56
N GLU A 130 -31.73 -16.85 -40.66
CA GLU A 130 -30.39 -16.46 -41.12
C GLU A 130 -30.32 -14.99 -41.51
N SER A 131 -31.35 -14.49 -42.22
CA SER A 131 -31.45 -13.07 -42.60
C SER A 131 -31.58 -12.18 -41.37
N ARG A 132 -32.38 -12.60 -40.36
CA ARG A 132 -32.47 -11.91 -39.07
C ARG A 132 -31.14 -11.85 -38.33
N ARG A 133 -30.46 -12.96 -38.23
CA ARG A 133 -29.10 -13.03 -37.59
C ARG A 133 -28.10 -12.14 -38.31
N ARG A 134 -28.20 -12.03 -39.65
CA ARG A 134 -27.34 -11.14 -40.44
C ARG A 134 -27.57 -9.66 -40.03
N LEU A 135 -28.81 -9.22 -39.89
CA LEU A 135 -29.13 -7.89 -39.41
C LEU A 135 -28.64 -7.64 -37.98
N GLU A 136 -28.84 -8.62 -37.10
CA GLU A 136 -28.36 -8.56 -35.72
C GLU A 136 -26.82 -8.49 -35.66
N SER A 137 -26.10 -9.15 -36.59
CA SER A 137 -24.61 -9.10 -36.64
C SER A 137 -24.07 -7.72 -37.03
N TRP A 138 -24.88 -6.89 -37.68
CA TRP A 138 -24.55 -5.51 -38.01
C TRP A 138 -25.01 -4.49 -36.95
N ASP A 139 -25.37 -4.94 -35.74
CA ASP A 139 -25.87 -4.11 -34.65
C ASP A 139 -27.23 -3.41 -34.98
N VAL A 140 -27.99 -3.94 -35.89
CA VAL A 140 -29.38 -3.50 -36.05
C VAL A 140 -30.13 -3.91 -34.79
N GLY A 141 -30.51 -2.94 -33.97
CA GLY A 141 -31.19 -3.19 -32.71
C GLY A 141 -32.50 -3.94 -32.92
N ARG A 142 -32.90 -4.84 -32.01
CA ARG A 142 -34.11 -5.63 -32.06
C ARG A 142 -35.36 -4.78 -32.33
N SER A 143 -35.49 -3.63 -31.67
CA SER A 143 -36.58 -2.67 -31.88
C SER A 143 -36.69 -2.21 -33.34
N LYS A 144 -35.58 -2.09 -34.04
CA LYS A 144 -35.54 -1.72 -35.46
C LYS A 144 -35.93 -2.89 -36.36
N ILE A 145 -35.53 -4.11 -36.01
CA ILE A 145 -35.98 -5.32 -36.73
C ILE A 145 -37.49 -5.52 -36.57
N ASP A 146 -38.03 -5.34 -35.35
CA ASP A 146 -39.47 -5.42 -35.09
C ASP A 146 -40.25 -4.31 -35.83
N GLU A 147 -39.65 -3.10 -35.92
CA GLU A 147 -40.21 -2.01 -36.73
C GLU A 147 -40.24 -2.38 -38.22
N LEU A 148 -39.14 -2.96 -38.75
CA LEU A 148 -39.06 -3.44 -40.12
C LEU A 148 -40.07 -4.55 -40.41
N GLU A 149 -40.28 -5.47 -39.49
CA GLU A 149 -41.33 -6.50 -39.59
C GLU A 149 -42.74 -5.90 -39.70
N ARG A 150 -43.01 -4.84 -38.96
CA ARG A 150 -44.29 -4.14 -38.92
C ARG A 150 -44.51 -3.24 -40.13
N THR A 151 -43.51 -2.41 -40.47
CA THR A 151 -43.65 -1.36 -41.51
C THR A 151 -43.35 -1.88 -42.90
N ARG A 152 -42.50 -2.93 -43.02
CA ARG A 152 -41.98 -3.48 -44.26
C ARG A 152 -41.29 -2.45 -45.16
N GLN A 153 -40.72 -1.40 -44.51
CA GLN A 153 -40.04 -0.33 -45.21
C GLN A 153 -38.54 -0.40 -44.91
N PRO A 154 -37.69 -0.89 -45.83
CA PRO A 154 -36.27 -0.91 -45.67
C PRO A 154 -35.71 0.51 -45.57
N THR A 155 -34.67 0.67 -44.73
CA THR A 155 -33.92 1.90 -44.58
C THR A 155 -32.47 1.66 -44.99
N ASP A 156 -31.76 2.72 -45.29
CA ASP A 156 -30.33 2.69 -45.58
C ASP A 156 -29.48 3.36 -44.46
N GLU A 157 -30.19 3.71 -43.38
CA GLU A 157 -29.60 4.41 -42.22
C GLU A 157 -29.48 3.47 -41.02
N LEU A 158 -28.25 3.25 -40.60
CA LEU A 158 -27.91 2.53 -39.38
C LEU A 158 -27.63 3.55 -38.26
N ILE A 159 -28.44 3.50 -37.20
CA ILE A 159 -28.23 4.34 -36.02
C ILE A 159 -27.48 3.52 -34.97
N LEU A 160 -26.25 3.95 -34.68
CA LEU A 160 -25.43 3.34 -33.65
C LEU A 160 -25.76 3.93 -32.29
N ARG A 161 -26.06 3.07 -31.32
CA ARG A 161 -26.49 3.46 -29.98
C ARG A 161 -25.48 3.03 -28.93
N CYS A 162 -25.32 3.85 -27.91
CA CYS A 162 -24.47 3.53 -26.77
C CYS A 162 -25.10 2.39 -25.94
N PRO A 163 -24.37 1.33 -25.60
CA PRO A 163 -24.92 0.23 -24.80
C PRO A 163 -24.91 0.49 -23.29
N LEU A 164 -24.20 1.52 -22.81
CA LEU A 164 -23.98 1.82 -21.40
C LEU A 164 -24.04 3.32 -21.12
N ASP A 165 -24.20 3.67 -19.86
CA ASP A 165 -24.01 5.04 -19.37
C ASP A 165 -22.52 5.33 -19.21
N GLY A 166 -22.05 6.44 -19.75
CA GLY A 166 -20.61 6.75 -19.67
C GLY A 166 -20.23 8.13 -20.20
N ILE A 167 -18.94 8.29 -20.42
CA ILE A 167 -18.34 9.50 -21.01
C ILE A 167 -17.57 9.08 -22.25
N VAL A 168 -17.73 9.84 -23.32
CA VAL A 168 -16.96 9.64 -24.56
C VAL A 168 -15.52 10.07 -24.32
N ASP A 169 -14.60 9.11 -24.37
CA ASP A 169 -13.15 9.33 -24.21
C ASP A 169 -12.52 9.75 -25.53
N GLN A 170 -12.82 9.01 -26.60
CA GLN A 170 -12.29 9.24 -27.93
C GLN A 170 -13.40 9.15 -28.96
N MET A 171 -13.30 10.00 -29.98
CA MET A 171 -14.17 10.03 -31.11
C MET A 171 -13.31 10.17 -32.38
N GLN A 172 -13.30 9.12 -33.20
CA GLN A 172 -12.57 9.10 -34.47
C GLN A 172 -13.49 9.36 -35.64
N ALA A 173 -14.80 9.16 -35.48
CA ALA A 173 -15.82 9.36 -36.51
C ALA A 173 -15.94 10.84 -36.89
N LYS A 174 -16.04 11.12 -38.19
CA LYS A 174 -16.28 12.45 -38.75
C LYS A 174 -17.41 12.41 -39.75
N VAL A 175 -18.24 13.43 -39.79
CA VAL A 175 -19.33 13.55 -40.78
C VAL A 175 -18.77 13.47 -42.19
N GLY A 176 -19.36 12.65 -43.04
CA GLY A 176 -18.94 12.42 -44.43
C GLY A 176 -17.76 11.45 -44.57
N GLN A 177 -17.19 10.94 -43.49
CA GLN A 177 -16.12 9.97 -43.52
C GLN A 177 -16.61 8.63 -44.09
N ASN A 178 -15.80 8.05 -45.00
CA ASN A 178 -15.93 6.66 -45.39
C ASN A 178 -15.37 5.77 -44.26
N VAL A 179 -16.13 4.80 -43.84
CA VAL A 179 -15.82 3.88 -42.71
C VAL A 179 -15.80 2.47 -43.25
N GLN A 180 -14.80 1.70 -42.90
CA GLN A 180 -14.68 0.29 -43.22
C GLN A 180 -15.01 -0.57 -41.97
N ALA A 181 -15.44 -1.79 -42.21
CA ALA A 181 -15.62 -2.75 -41.12
C ALA A 181 -14.28 -2.97 -40.37
N GLY A 182 -14.27 -2.75 -39.06
CA GLY A 182 -13.07 -2.79 -38.22
C GLY A 182 -12.57 -1.41 -37.76
N ASP A 183 -13.06 -0.31 -38.37
CA ASP A 183 -12.66 1.04 -37.93
C ASP A 183 -13.24 1.37 -36.57
N GLU A 184 -12.43 1.91 -35.66
CA GLU A 184 -12.88 2.44 -34.37
C GLU A 184 -13.58 3.78 -34.57
N LEU A 185 -14.79 3.91 -34.03
CA LEU A 185 -15.61 5.11 -34.14
C LEU A 185 -15.68 5.91 -32.87
N PHE A 186 -15.93 5.22 -31.75
CA PHE A 186 -16.07 5.81 -30.42
C PHE A 186 -15.46 4.91 -29.37
N LYS A 187 -14.91 5.56 -28.35
CA LYS A 187 -14.53 4.92 -27.09
C LYS A 187 -15.28 5.58 -25.95
N VAL A 188 -16.06 4.79 -25.22
CA VAL A 188 -16.87 5.25 -24.10
C VAL A 188 -16.41 4.56 -22.83
N LEU A 189 -16.22 5.35 -21.77
CA LEU A 189 -15.78 4.89 -20.46
C LEU A 189 -16.94 5.00 -19.45
N ASP A 190 -17.26 3.91 -18.79
CA ASP A 190 -18.06 3.96 -17.58
C ASP A 190 -17.13 4.22 -16.38
N LEU A 191 -17.20 5.42 -15.84
CA LEU A 191 -16.39 5.88 -14.73
C LEU A 191 -17.02 5.62 -13.35
N SER A 192 -18.11 4.84 -13.26
CA SER A 192 -18.76 4.54 -11.98
C SER A 192 -17.88 3.74 -11.01
N LYS A 193 -16.89 3.05 -11.54
CA LYS A 193 -15.87 2.31 -10.82
C LYS A 193 -14.52 2.49 -11.51
N LEU A 194 -13.50 2.74 -10.72
CA LEU A 194 -12.12 2.87 -11.20
C LEU A 194 -11.23 1.85 -10.53
N TRP A 195 -10.12 1.54 -11.15
CA TRP A 195 -9.03 0.80 -10.57
C TRP A 195 -7.94 1.77 -10.12
N LEU A 196 -7.45 1.58 -8.92
CA LEU A 196 -6.25 2.24 -8.44
C LEU A 196 -5.13 1.22 -8.40
N TRP A 197 -4.10 1.44 -9.20
CA TRP A 197 -2.90 0.64 -9.19
C TRP A 197 -1.85 1.29 -8.29
N ALA A 198 -1.51 0.62 -7.20
CA ALA A 198 -0.54 1.08 -6.22
C ALA A 198 0.63 0.10 -6.12
N ASP A 199 1.85 0.63 -5.93
CA ASP A 199 3.08 -0.14 -5.88
C ASP A 199 3.56 -0.26 -4.43
N PHE A 200 3.42 -1.46 -3.83
CA PHE A 200 3.87 -1.75 -2.48
C PHE A 200 5.22 -2.44 -2.50
N TYR A 201 6.03 -2.23 -1.46
CA TYR A 201 7.31 -2.92 -1.34
C TYR A 201 7.15 -4.41 -1.02
N GLU A 202 8.10 -5.23 -1.48
CA GLU A 202 8.12 -6.69 -1.31
C GLU A 202 7.97 -7.12 0.17
N ASN A 203 8.59 -6.38 1.10
CA ASN A 203 8.53 -6.65 2.54
C ASN A 203 7.17 -6.32 3.18
N GLU A 204 6.30 -5.60 2.49
CA GLU A 204 4.98 -5.18 2.96
C GLU A 204 3.87 -6.12 2.45
N ILE A 205 4.09 -6.76 1.30
CA ILE A 205 3.11 -7.62 0.64
C ILE A 205 2.65 -8.79 1.51
N ALA A 206 3.54 -9.34 2.35
CA ALA A 206 3.19 -10.44 3.24
C ALA A 206 2.02 -10.13 4.20
N PHE A 207 1.72 -8.85 4.40
CA PHE A 207 0.65 -8.38 5.30
C PHE A 207 -0.61 -7.96 4.57
N LEU A 208 -0.56 -7.80 3.25
CA LEU A 208 -1.71 -7.42 2.44
C LEU A 208 -2.49 -8.67 2.01
N LYS A 209 -3.80 -8.54 1.97
CA LYS A 209 -4.71 -9.63 1.56
C LYS A 209 -5.74 -9.11 0.57
N GLU A 210 -6.13 -9.96 -0.36
CA GLU A 210 -7.29 -9.67 -1.21
C GLU A 210 -8.55 -9.51 -0.36
N GLY A 211 -9.39 -8.57 -0.76
CA GLY A 211 -10.58 -8.20 0.00
C GLY A 211 -10.36 -7.22 1.14
N GLN A 212 -9.11 -6.88 1.49
CA GLN A 212 -8.79 -5.94 2.57
C GLN A 212 -9.25 -4.52 2.22
N PRO A 213 -9.92 -3.81 3.14
CA PRO A 213 -10.24 -2.40 2.96
C PRO A 213 -8.98 -1.54 3.06
N VAL A 214 -8.93 -0.49 2.26
CA VAL A 214 -7.87 0.51 2.26
C VAL A 214 -8.46 1.90 2.19
N LEU A 215 -7.80 2.87 2.80
CA LEU A 215 -8.16 4.27 2.71
C LEU A 215 -7.38 4.93 1.58
N VAL A 216 -8.08 5.61 0.70
CA VAL A 216 -7.50 6.30 -0.46
C VAL A 216 -7.72 7.79 -0.31
N THR A 217 -6.64 8.55 -0.35
CA THR A 217 -6.69 10.02 -0.31
C THR A 217 -6.09 10.58 -1.58
N LEU A 218 -6.75 11.59 -2.15
CA LEU A 218 -6.29 12.24 -3.37
C LEU A 218 -5.91 13.69 -3.07
N PRO A 219 -4.79 14.20 -3.59
CA PRO A 219 -4.43 15.62 -3.46
C PRO A 219 -5.50 16.58 -3.99
N ALA A 220 -6.29 16.14 -4.99
CA ALA A 220 -7.41 16.91 -5.51
C ALA A 220 -8.59 17.02 -4.53
N PHE A 221 -8.71 16.11 -3.56
CA PHE A 221 -9.79 16.05 -2.56
C PHE A 221 -9.24 15.75 -1.17
N PRO A 222 -8.41 16.65 -0.58
CA PRO A 222 -7.64 16.35 0.64
C PRO A 222 -8.51 16.11 1.89
N SER A 223 -9.73 16.63 1.90
CA SER A 223 -10.67 16.49 3.03
C SER A 223 -11.66 15.33 2.86
N GLN A 224 -11.59 14.60 1.74
CA GLN A 224 -12.53 13.53 1.43
C GLN A 224 -11.74 12.24 1.16
N PRO A 225 -11.61 11.37 2.15
CA PRO A 225 -11.08 10.03 1.93
C PRO A 225 -12.08 9.16 1.18
N PHE A 226 -11.59 8.21 0.41
CA PHE A 226 -12.37 7.24 -0.34
C PHE A 226 -12.05 5.84 0.16
N ASP A 227 -13.10 5.04 0.33
CA ASP A 227 -12.95 3.64 0.72
C ASP A 227 -12.67 2.79 -0.52
N GLY A 228 -11.49 2.18 -0.55
CA GLY A 228 -11.08 1.21 -1.56
C GLY A 228 -11.01 -0.21 -1.01
N ARG A 229 -10.92 -1.19 -1.91
CA ARG A 229 -10.73 -2.59 -1.54
C ARG A 229 -9.69 -3.24 -2.44
N ILE A 230 -8.72 -3.91 -1.84
CA ILE A 230 -7.72 -4.69 -2.58
C ILE A 230 -8.46 -5.81 -3.33
N SER A 231 -8.32 -5.85 -4.64
CA SER A 231 -8.97 -6.84 -5.50
C SER A 231 -8.00 -7.85 -6.09
N VAL A 232 -6.78 -7.43 -6.41
CA VAL A 232 -5.74 -8.30 -6.97
C VAL A 232 -4.37 -7.86 -6.45
N ILE A 233 -3.58 -8.83 -6.06
CA ILE A 233 -2.15 -8.64 -5.76
C ILE A 233 -1.38 -9.33 -6.90
N SER A 234 -0.54 -8.57 -7.62
CA SER A 234 0.25 -9.12 -8.74
C SER A 234 1.16 -10.25 -8.24
N PRO A 235 1.22 -11.38 -8.96
CA PRO A 235 2.14 -12.46 -8.62
C PRO A 235 3.60 -12.14 -9.01
N THR A 236 3.84 -11.04 -9.71
CA THR A 236 5.15 -10.64 -10.20
C THR A 236 5.70 -9.45 -9.43
N ILE A 237 7.01 -9.47 -9.21
CA ILE A 237 7.75 -8.39 -8.56
C ILE A 237 8.45 -7.59 -9.65
N ASP A 238 8.30 -6.28 -9.62
CA ASP A 238 8.96 -5.38 -10.55
C ASP A 238 10.48 -5.26 -10.26
N PRO A 239 11.32 -4.82 -11.24
CA PRO A 239 12.74 -4.58 -11.02
C PRO A 239 13.05 -3.61 -9.87
N LYS A 240 12.11 -2.77 -9.49
CA LYS A 240 12.19 -1.84 -8.35
C LYS A 240 11.93 -2.50 -6.99
N ARG A 241 11.71 -3.82 -6.97
CA ARG A 241 11.30 -4.59 -5.80
C ARG A 241 9.95 -4.14 -5.22
N THR A 242 9.04 -3.76 -6.10
CA THR A 242 7.65 -3.45 -5.77
C THR A 242 6.71 -4.49 -6.36
N VAL A 243 5.57 -4.66 -5.74
CA VAL A 243 4.47 -5.51 -6.19
C VAL A 243 3.28 -4.61 -6.47
N ARG A 244 2.74 -4.73 -7.66
CA ARG A 244 1.60 -3.95 -8.11
C ARG A 244 0.31 -4.52 -7.53
N VAL A 245 -0.47 -3.69 -6.86
CA VAL A 245 -1.73 -4.07 -6.20
C VAL A 245 -2.87 -3.27 -6.82
N ARG A 246 -3.91 -3.99 -7.24
CA ARG A 246 -5.13 -3.38 -7.75
C ARG A 246 -6.13 -3.17 -6.64
N ILE A 247 -6.61 -1.96 -6.53
CA ILE A 247 -7.63 -1.54 -5.58
C ILE A 247 -8.85 -1.09 -6.36
N ASP A 248 -9.98 -1.68 -6.06
CA ASP A 248 -11.27 -1.29 -6.62
C ASP A 248 -11.80 -0.09 -5.86
N LEU A 249 -12.13 0.98 -6.59
CA LEU A 249 -12.56 2.25 -6.03
C LEU A 249 -13.92 2.67 -6.63
N PRO A 250 -15.01 2.69 -5.84
CA PRO A 250 -16.30 3.19 -6.28
C PRO A 250 -16.25 4.70 -6.59
N ASN A 251 -16.89 5.11 -7.67
CA ASN A 251 -16.94 6.51 -8.09
C ASN A 251 -18.36 6.92 -8.54
N PRO A 252 -19.36 6.86 -7.65
CA PRO A 252 -20.77 7.01 -8.02
C PRO A 252 -21.11 8.41 -8.58
N VAL A 253 -20.37 9.42 -8.20
CA VAL A 253 -20.57 10.82 -8.64
C VAL A 253 -19.66 11.19 -9.82
N ALA A 254 -18.84 10.26 -10.31
CA ALA A 254 -17.88 10.46 -11.39
C ALA A 254 -16.96 11.68 -11.19
N GLN A 255 -16.58 11.96 -9.93
CA GLN A 255 -15.65 13.04 -9.59
C GLN A 255 -14.18 12.63 -9.74
N LEU A 256 -13.90 11.34 -9.57
CA LEU A 256 -12.58 10.78 -9.80
C LEU A 256 -12.37 10.54 -11.29
N ARG A 257 -11.16 10.83 -11.75
CA ARG A 257 -10.80 10.70 -13.16
C ARG A 257 -9.59 9.79 -13.33
N PRO A 258 -9.54 9.01 -14.42
CA PRO A 258 -8.31 8.29 -14.79
C PRO A 258 -7.12 9.24 -14.89
N GLY A 259 -5.94 8.75 -14.52
CA GLY A 259 -4.71 9.54 -14.48
C GLY A 259 -4.47 10.35 -13.20
N MET A 260 -5.43 10.42 -12.27
CA MET A 260 -5.20 11.04 -10.97
C MET A 260 -4.28 10.15 -10.12
N TYR A 261 -3.39 10.80 -9.35
CA TYR A 261 -2.58 10.16 -8.32
C TYR A 261 -3.34 10.11 -7.00
N ALA A 262 -3.11 9.05 -6.25
CA ALA A 262 -3.71 8.86 -4.94
C ALA A 262 -2.73 8.21 -3.98
N ASP A 263 -2.80 8.62 -2.71
CA ASP A 263 -2.13 7.96 -1.59
C ASP A 263 -3.04 6.87 -1.04
N VAL A 264 -2.47 5.69 -0.84
CA VAL A 264 -3.16 4.53 -0.28
C VAL A 264 -2.62 4.24 1.10
N THR A 265 -3.50 4.10 2.06
CA THR A 265 -3.18 3.67 3.42
C THR A 265 -3.90 2.35 3.71
N ALA A 266 -3.12 1.29 3.91
CA ALA A 266 -3.63 0.00 4.34
C ALA A 266 -3.35 -0.19 5.84
N GLU A 267 -4.39 -0.41 6.65
CA GLU A 267 -4.24 -0.79 8.05
C GLU A 267 -4.16 -2.31 8.17
N ILE A 268 -3.13 -2.78 8.83
CA ILE A 268 -2.87 -4.21 9.04
C ILE A 268 -2.98 -4.50 10.52
N ASP A 269 -3.86 -5.41 10.87
CA ASP A 269 -3.94 -5.94 12.22
C ASP A 269 -2.87 -7.02 12.41
N CYS A 270 -1.88 -6.72 13.26
CA CYS A 270 -0.79 -7.64 13.60
C CYS A 270 -1.08 -8.43 14.89
N GLY A 271 -2.30 -8.37 15.42
CA GLY A 271 -2.68 -9.01 16.67
C GLY A 271 -2.27 -8.21 17.90
N GLU A 272 -2.16 -8.88 19.05
CA GLU A 272 -1.73 -8.27 20.30
C GLU A 272 -0.29 -8.62 20.63
N GLY A 273 0.50 -7.61 21.00
CA GLY A 273 1.89 -7.79 21.44
C GLY A 273 2.24 -6.94 22.65
N LEU A 274 3.31 -7.31 23.34
CA LEU A 274 3.87 -6.50 24.41
C LEU A 274 4.46 -5.22 23.81
N ALA A 275 4.06 -4.07 24.32
CA ALA A 275 4.36 -2.77 23.76
C ALA A 275 4.94 -1.81 24.80
N VAL A 276 5.91 -1.00 24.35
CA VAL A 276 6.49 0.08 25.13
C VAL A 276 6.54 1.36 24.26
N PRO A 277 6.33 2.55 24.84
CA PRO A 277 6.46 3.81 24.10
C PRO A 277 7.86 3.94 23.48
N VAL A 278 7.94 4.53 22.29
CA VAL A 278 9.23 4.77 21.63
C VAL A 278 10.14 5.60 22.49
N ASP A 279 9.60 6.58 23.22
CA ASP A 279 10.34 7.46 24.13
C ASP A 279 10.93 6.73 25.35
N ALA A 280 10.42 5.53 25.67
CA ALA A 280 10.95 4.69 26.74
C ALA A 280 12.22 3.90 26.34
N VAL A 281 12.54 3.85 25.05
CA VAL A 281 13.62 3.04 24.51
C VAL A 281 14.78 3.92 24.06
N LEU A 282 15.97 3.65 24.61
CA LEU A 282 17.20 4.34 24.24
C LEU A 282 18.02 3.49 23.25
N PRO A 283 18.24 3.95 22.02
CA PRO A 283 19.11 3.25 21.08
C PRO A 283 20.57 3.41 21.47
N THR A 284 21.28 2.32 21.76
CA THR A 284 22.70 2.28 22.09
C THR A 284 23.46 1.48 21.03
N GLY A 285 23.82 2.14 19.93
CA GLY A 285 24.47 1.47 18.80
C GLY A 285 23.61 0.38 18.17
N SER A 286 23.98 -0.88 18.36
CA SER A 286 23.25 -2.03 17.81
C SER A 286 22.18 -2.63 18.74
N GLN A 287 22.04 -2.09 19.96
CA GLN A 287 21.12 -2.62 20.98
C GLN A 287 20.15 -1.56 21.46
N MET A 288 19.00 -1.98 21.93
CA MET A 288 17.98 -1.12 22.52
C MET A 288 17.99 -1.30 24.03
N LEU A 289 18.04 -0.20 24.77
CA LEU A 289 18.11 -0.17 26.23
C LEU A 289 16.83 0.44 26.80
N VAL A 290 16.38 -0.09 27.91
CA VAL A 290 15.32 0.49 28.76
C VAL A 290 15.78 0.51 30.21
N PHE A 291 15.23 1.40 31.02
CA PHE A 291 15.46 1.45 32.47
C PHE A 291 14.23 0.96 33.20
N LEU A 292 14.38 -0.19 33.90
CA LEU A 292 13.33 -0.73 34.76
C LEU A 292 13.38 -0.04 36.12
N ASP A 293 12.20 0.31 36.63
CA ASP A 293 12.01 0.78 38.00
C ASP A 293 11.86 -0.40 38.94
N ARG A 294 12.81 -0.51 39.88
CA ARG A 294 12.81 -1.51 40.95
C ARG A 294 12.31 -0.97 42.30
N GLY A 295 11.82 0.27 42.28
CA GLY A 295 11.40 0.98 43.48
C GLY A 295 12.55 1.66 44.21
N GLU A 296 12.23 2.56 45.15
CA GLU A 296 13.18 3.30 45.98
C GLU A 296 14.28 4.03 45.21
N GLY A 297 13.97 4.50 43.98
CA GLY A 297 14.93 5.18 43.12
C GLY A 297 15.95 4.27 42.45
N ARG A 298 15.80 2.96 42.55
CA ARG A 298 16.67 1.97 41.90
C ARG A 298 16.23 1.73 40.47
N LEU A 299 17.13 2.00 39.54
CA LEU A 299 16.95 1.78 38.11
C LEU A 299 17.87 0.65 37.64
N GLU A 300 17.30 -0.28 36.89
CA GLU A 300 18.01 -1.41 36.29
C GLU A 300 18.03 -1.20 34.77
N PRO A 301 19.21 -0.92 34.17
CA PRO A 301 19.31 -0.90 32.73
C PRO A 301 19.17 -2.31 32.19
N ARG A 302 18.35 -2.47 31.14
CA ARG A 302 18.10 -3.76 30.51
C ARG A 302 18.07 -3.64 29.00
N PHE A 303 18.83 -4.49 28.33
CA PHE A 303 18.74 -4.63 26.89
C PHE A 303 17.48 -5.39 26.50
N ILE A 304 16.81 -4.85 25.51
CA ILE A 304 15.61 -5.44 24.94
C ILE A 304 15.79 -5.67 23.44
N ARG A 305 15.05 -6.62 22.93
CA ARG A 305 14.90 -6.83 21.51
C ARG A 305 13.53 -6.34 21.09
N VAL A 306 13.54 -5.33 20.24
CA VAL A 306 12.30 -4.73 19.71
C VAL A 306 12.00 -5.24 18.31
N GLY A 307 10.72 -5.31 18.00
CA GLY A 307 10.18 -5.58 16.68
C GLY A 307 9.85 -4.27 15.96
N ARG A 308 8.64 -4.19 15.42
CA ARG A 308 8.18 -3.05 14.63
C ARG A 308 7.68 -1.92 15.51
N GLN A 309 7.68 -0.73 14.89
CA GLN A 309 6.95 0.41 15.44
C GLN A 309 5.51 0.40 14.91
N PHE A 310 4.59 0.76 15.77
CA PHE A 310 3.18 0.93 15.42
C PHE A 310 2.58 2.14 16.14
N ALA A 311 1.52 2.69 15.58
CA ALA A 311 0.76 3.78 16.21
C ALA A 311 -0.34 3.20 17.08
N ASP A 312 -0.66 3.89 18.19
CA ASP A 312 -1.84 3.56 19.00
C ASP A 312 -3.09 4.16 18.34
N PRO A 313 -4.02 3.35 17.82
CA PRO A 313 -5.22 3.86 17.18
C PRO A 313 -6.21 4.51 18.15
N GLN A 314 -6.05 4.28 19.45
CA GLN A 314 -6.90 4.82 20.50
C GLN A 314 -6.24 5.96 21.31
N GLY A 315 -4.95 6.23 21.06
CA GLY A 315 -4.20 7.29 21.74
C GLY A 315 -4.63 8.68 21.26
N GLN A 316 -4.97 9.58 22.20
CA GLN A 316 -5.31 10.99 21.90
C GLN A 316 -4.13 11.80 21.32
N LEU A 317 -2.92 11.29 21.43
CA LEU A 317 -1.69 11.80 20.83
C LEU A 317 -1.14 10.66 19.98
N GLN A 318 -0.68 10.92 18.77
CA GLN A 318 -0.07 9.97 17.84
C GLN A 318 1.17 9.29 18.46
N GLN A 319 0.98 8.64 19.61
CA GLN A 319 2.03 7.99 20.37
C GLN A 319 2.42 6.71 19.67
N ARG A 320 3.72 6.60 19.36
CA ARG A 320 4.29 5.40 18.72
C ARG A 320 4.81 4.45 19.78
N TYR A 321 4.68 3.17 19.50
CA TYR A 321 5.15 2.09 20.38
C TYR A 321 6.07 1.15 19.62
N TYR A 322 7.02 0.57 20.33
CA TYR A 322 7.77 -0.59 19.87
C TYR A 322 7.11 -1.87 20.37
N GLU A 323 7.02 -2.86 19.51
CA GLU A 323 6.79 -4.24 19.90
C GLU A 323 8.02 -4.75 20.65
N VAL A 324 7.82 -5.40 21.80
CA VAL A 324 8.88 -6.03 22.56
C VAL A 324 8.87 -7.52 22.27
N LEU A 325 9.93 -7.99 21.63
CA LEU A 325 10.11 -9.41 21.29
C LEU A 325 10.76 -10.19 22.43
N ASP A 326 11.62 -9.54 23.23
CA ASP A 326 12.36 -10.17 24.30
C ASP A 326 12.92 -9.11 25.28
N GLY A 327 13.12 -9.50 26.54
CA GLY A 327 13.77 -8.69 27.57
C GLY A 327 12.84 -8.01 28.56
N LEU A 328 11.51 -7.98 28.35
CA LEU A 328 10.54 -7.42 29.28
C LEU A 328 9.35 -8.38 29.47
N HIS A 329 8.68 -8.24 30.61
CA HIS A 329 7.44 -8.92 30.94
C HIS A 329 6.29 -7.91 31.04
N GLU A 330 5.08 -8.40 30.87
CA GLU A 330 3.88 -7.59 31.08
C GLU A 330 3.82 -7.11 32.53
N GLY A 331 3.59 -5.82 32.72
CA GLY A 331 3.58 -5.17 34.02
C GLY A 331 4.92 -4.59 34.47
N ASP A 332 6.02 -4.88 33.77
CA ASP A 332 7.31 -4.25 34.07
C ASP A 332 7.18 -2.73 33.98
N ARG A 333 7.56 -2.05 35.06
CA ARG A 333 7.53 -0.58 35.11
C ARG A 333 8.84 -0.03 34.59
N ILE A 334 8.76 0.80 33.54
CA ILE A 334 9.91 1.37 32.84
C ILE A 334 9.86 2.89 32.84
N VAL A 335 11.00 3.51 32.71
CA VAL A 335 11.11 4.96 32.50
C VAL A 335 10.63 5.29 31.09
N SER A 336 9.71 6.27 30.97
CA SER A 336 9.14 6.70 29.68
C SER A 336 9.60 8.09 29.23
N SER A 337 10.34 8.84 30.08
CA SER A 337 10.89 10.13 29.73
C SER A 337 12.21 10.36 30.45
N ALA A 338 13.00 11.33 29.98
CA ALA A 338 14.31 11.67 30.53
C ALA A 338 15.38 10.57 30.45
N ASN A 339 15.20 9.56 29.59
CA ASN A 339 16.12 8.43 29.44
C ASN A 339 17.56 8.86 29.14
N PHE A 340 17.75 9.89 28.31
CA PHE A 340 19.07 10.42 28.00
C PHE A 340 19.77 11.03 29.23
N LEU A 341 19.03 11.74 30.09
CA LEU A 341 19.58 12.32 31.32
C LEU A 341 19.94 11.22 32.34
N ILE A 342 19.11 10.18 32.40
CA ILE A 342 19.37 9.00 33.24
C ILE A 342 20.60 8.21 32.76
N ASP A 343 20.78 8.06 31.45
CA ASP A 343 21.97 7.42 30.90
C ASP A 343 23.23 8.23 31.20
N ALA A 344 23.19 9.54 31.04
CA ALA A 344 24.28 10.42 31.40
C ALA A 344 24.67 10.32 32.91
N GLU A 345 23.65 10.30 33.79
CA GLU A 345 23.86 10.13 35.23
C GLU A 345 24.47 8.76 35.56
N SER A 346 24.01 7.69 34.90
CA SER A 346 24.54 6.34 35.02
C SER A 346 26.02 6.28 34.61
N GLN A 347 26.40 6.92 33.52
CA GLN A 347 27.79 6.99 33.04
C GLN A 347 28.68 7.77 33.99
N ILE A 348 28.19 8.89 34.54
CA ILE A 348 28.93 9.67 35.55
C ILE A 348 29.14 8.85 36.82
N GLN A 349 28.12 8.17 37.34
CA GLN A 349 28.26 7.32 38.53
C GLN A 349 29.22 6.13 38.28
N GLY A 350 29.15 5.55 37.08
CA GLY A 350 30.10 4.51 36.66
C GLY A 350 31.54 5.00 36.62
N ALA A 351 31.78 6.18 36.09
CA ALA A 351 33.10 6.82 36.04
C ALA A 351 33.62 7.18 37.43
N LEU A 352 32.77 7.72 38.32
CA LEU A 352 33.13 8.04 39.68
C LEU A 352 33.55 6.80 40.50
N LYS A 353 32.80 5.70 40.36
CA LYS A 353 33.17 4.43 41.02
C LYS A 353 34.46 3.80 40.51
N SER A 354 34.81 4.03 39.26
CA SER A 354 36.09 3.59 38.71
C SER A 354 37.28 4.47 39.17
N TRP A 355 37.00 5.63 39.78
CA TRP A 355 38.00 6.59 40.29
C TRP A 355 38.16 6.53 41.79
N GLU A 356 37.31 5.79 42.55
CA GLU A 356 37.59 5.50 43.96
C GLU A 356 38.82 4.58 44.03
N PRO A 357 39.94 5.04 44.59
CA PRO A 357 41.09 4.16 44.77
C PRO A 357 40.68 3.06 45.78
N ASP A 358 41.02 1.83 45.44
CA ASP A 358 40.91 0.66 46.31
C ASP A 358 41.71 0.92 47.59
N LEU A 359 41.09 1.52 48.60
CA LEU A 359 41.64 1.63 49.93
C LEU A 359 41.59 0.24 50.51
N GLY A 360 42.61 -0.55 50.12
CA GLY A 360 42.87 -1.89 50.64
C GLY A 360 42.75 -1.98 52.15
N ALA A 361 42.10 -2.99 52.57
CA ALA A 361 41.92 -3.40 53.94
C ALA A 361 43.21 -3.27 54.75
N GLY A 362 43.12 -2.50 55.81
CA GLY A 362 44.28 -2.19 56.71
C GLY A 362 44.93 -3.45 57.25
N GLU A 363 46.20 -3.55 57.01
CA GLU A 363 47.09 -4.34 57.83
C GLU A 363 47.34 -3.63 59.16
N THR A 364 46.96 -4.26 60.24
CA THR A 364 47.30 -3.91 61.63
C THR A 364 48.79 -3.94 61.83
N PRO A 365 49.43 -2.94 62.50
CA PRO A 365 50.88 -2.97 62.81
C PRO A 365 51.12 -3.92 63.99
N VAL A 366 52.01 -4.91 63.78
CA VAL A 366 52.64 -5.69 64.86
C VAL A 366 53.87 -4.93 65.31
N ALA A 367 53.92 -4.65 66.62
CA ALA A 367 55.03 -4.00 67.33
C ALA A 367 56.16 -4.96 67.62
N GLY A 368 57.41 -4.41 67.72
CA GLY A 368 58.55 -4.99 68.36
C GLY A 368 59.67 -5.34 67.37
N ASP A 369 60.89 -4.96 67.49
CA ASP A 369 61.84 -4.65 68.51
C ASP A 369 63.21 -4.41 67.85
N GLU A 370 63.96 -3.45 68.40
CA GLU A 370 65.35 -3.35 68.59
C GLU A 370 66.48 -3.59 67.54
N LEU A 371 67.23 -2.50 67.38
CA LEU A 371 68.68 -2.39 67.57
C LEU A 371 69.68 -2.97 66.55
N LYS A 372 70.44 -2.08 66.08
CA LYS A 372 71.94 -1.87 66.06
C LYS A 372 72.51 -1.55 64.68
N ARG A 373 73.07 -0.37 64.64
CA ARG A 373 74.49 0.00 64.35
C ARG A 373 75.18 -0.76 63.17
N GLU A 374 75.88 -0.19 62.25
CA GLU A 374 77.00 0.70 62.31
C GLU A 374 77.45 1.03 60.88
N HIS A 375 77.90 2.24 60.73
CA HIS A 375 79.03 2.76 59.99
C HIS A 375 79.36 2.52 58.54
N ALA A 376 79.50 3.63 57.94
CA ALA A 376 80.66 4.05 57.16
C ALA A 376 80.72 3.81 55.66
N GLY A 377 80.90 4.89 54.99
CA GLY A 377 81.74 4.93 53.82
C GLY A 377 81.19 5.57 52.58
N ALA A 378 81.26 6.87 52.49
CA ALA A 378 81.47 7.53 51.20
C ALA A 378 82.90 7.21 50.71
N PRO A 379 83.40 7.56 49.53
CA PRO A 379 82.85 8.48 48.53
C PRO A 379 83.07 8.09 47.05
N ASN A 380 82.50 8.89 46.20
CA ASN A 380 83.19 9.56 45.05
C ASN A 380 83.25 8.89 43.66
N GLN A 381 82.90 9.72 42.70
CA GLN A 381 83.44 9.88 41.32
C GLN A 381 83.09 8.79 40.27
N MET A 382 82.56 9.06 39.21
CA MET A 382 82.69 10.05 38.12
C MET A 382 81.41 10.03 37.30
#